data_fc1e0a86be47a8b8ceae59123db8c30a
#
_entry.id   fc1e0a86be47a8b8ceae59123db8c30a
#
_cell.length_a   1.000
_cell.length_b   1.000
_cell.length_c   1.000
_cell.angle_alpha   90.00
_cell.angle_beta   90.00
_cell.angle_gamma   90.00
#
_symmetry.space_group_name_H-M   'P 1'
#
loop_
_entity.id
_entity.type
_entity.pdbx_description
1 polymer ?
#
loop_
_entity_poly.entity_id
_entity_poly.type
_entity_poly.pdbx_seq_one_letter_code
_entity_poly.pdbx_strand_id
1 'polypeptide(L)'
;MTLLSLRNIRKSFGAVDVLHGVDLTIAAGEVVGLVGDNGAGKSTLMKTITGIYRADTGSIEFDGSDILGLDPGQRRRLGIEMIYQDLSLAKQQDVASNIFLGREPTKKLFGLVPGFVDKAEMDRQASRMIERLGAHLPSINRSVGSFSGGQQQTVAIARALTFNPKLVIMDEPTAALAVREVQSVLDLIRRLRSEGIAVILISHRLNDVLSVTDRIVVLRHGRADADLVTANTNMNEVVSRIVGGGDIAAAAAHEQRG
;
A
#
# COMPACT_ATOMS: atom_id res chain seq x y z
N MET A 1 9.75 15.92 6.28
CA MET A 1 8.43 16.59 6.22
C MET A 1 7.36 15.50 6.27
N THR A 2 6.34 15.64 7.13
CA THR A 2 5.26 14.65 7.27
C THR A 2 4.39 14.70 6.01
N LEU A 3 4.19 13.55 5.37
CA LEU A 3 3.33 13.37 4.19
C LEU A 3 1.92 12.92 4.59
N LEU A 4 1.82 11.92 5.49
CA LEU A 4 0.56 11.41 6.01
C LEU A 4 0.57 11.50 7.53
N SER A 5 -0.52 11.97 8.13
CA SER A 5 -0.72 12.01 9.58
C SER A 5 -2.12 11.52 9.92
N LEU A 6 -2.19 10.45 10.70
CA LEU A 6 -3.41 9.92 11.31
C LEU A 6 -3.37 10.24 12.80
N ARG A 7 -4.48 10.74 13.35
CA ARG A 7 -4.61 11.03 14.79
C ARG A 7 -5.89 10.45 15.34
N ASN A 8 -5.76 9.61 16.34
CA ASN A 8 -6.85 8.96 17.09
C ASN A 8 -7.93 8.32 16.18
N ILE A 9 -7.49 7.61 15.15
CA ILE A 9 -8.40 6.98 14.18
C ILE A 9 -9.15 5.82 14.83
N ARG A 10 -10.48 5.92 14.85
CA ARG A 10 -11.38 4.87 15.32
C ARG A 10 -12.28 4.41 14.20
N LYS A 11 -12.59 3.10 14.18
CA LYS A 11 -13.52 2.49 13.23
C LYS A 11 -14.20 1.28 13.82
N SER A 12 -15.52 1.28 13.73
CA SER A 12 -16.38 0.20 14.17
C SER A 12 -17.26 -0.29 13.02
N PHE A 13 -17.67 -1.54 13.08
CA PHE A 13 -18.63 -2.16 12.17
C PHE A 13 -19.73 -2.80 13.02
N GLY A 14 -20.88 -2.13 13.12
CA GLY A 14 -21.93 -2.51 14.05
C GLY A 14 -21.43 -2.47 15.49
N ALA A 15 -21.50 -3.59 16.19
CA ALA A 15 -21.02 -3.73 17.57
C ALA A 15 -19.53 -4.09 17.70
N VAL A 16 -18.82 -4.23 16.59
CA VAL A 16 -17.41 -4.64 16.59
C VAL A 16 -16.52 -3.43 16.36
N ASP A 17 -15.77 -3.05 17.39
CA ASP A 17 -14.72 -2.03 17.29
C ASP A 17 -13.47 -2.68 16.69
N VAL A 18 -12.93 -2.08 15.62
CA VAL A 18 -11.76 -2.62 14.89
C VAL A 18 -10.53 -1.73 15.03
N LEU A 19 -10.71 -0.41 15.02
CA LEU A 19 -9.62 0.55 15.28
C LEU A 19 -9.94 1.34 16.54
N HIS A 20 -9.00 1.38 17.47
CA HIS A 20 -9.18 1.89 18.83
C HIS A 20 -8.36 3.16 19.10
N GLY A 21 -8.26 4.06 18.13
CA GLY A 21 -7.48 5.29 18.26
C GLY A 21 -6.06 5.09 17.77
N VAL A 22 -5.91 4.81 16.47
CA VAL A 22 -4.61 4.63 15.83
C VAL A 22 -4.01 5.97 15.49
N ASP A 23 -2.78 6.19 15.96
CA ASP A 23 -1.90 7.28 15.54
C ASP A 23 -0.82 6.72 14.62
N LEU A 24 -0.59 7.39 13.48
CA LEU A 24 0.44 6.99 12.52
C LEU A 24 0.89 8.21 11.72
N THR A 25 2.19 8.39 11.59
CA THR A 25 2.76 9.41 10.71
C THR A 25 3.68 8.76 9.69
N ILE A 26 3.70 9.29 8.45
CA ILE A 26 4.59 8.84 7.38
C ILE A 26 5.28 10.07 6.80
N ALA A 27 6.59 10.04 6.68
CA ALA A 27 7.34 11.09 6.00
C ALA A 27 7.38 10.87 4.47
N ALA A 28 7.66 11.93 3.71
CA ALA A 28 7.90 11.79 2.27
C ALA A 28 9.13 10.90 2.01
N GLY A 29 9.01 9.92 1.12
CA GLY A 29 10.07 8.97 0.80
C GLY A 29 10.38 7.96 1.89
N GLU A 30 9.56 7.86 2.95
CA GLU A 30 9.73 6.87 4.00
C GLU A 30 9.07 5.54 3.62
N VAL A 31 9.73 4.43 3.93
CA VAL A 31 9.18 3.08 3.80
C VAL A 31 8.82 2.55 5.18
N VAL A 32 7.53 2.42 5.46
CA VAL A 32 7.01 1.91 6.74
C VAL A 32 6.43 0.52 6.58
N GLY A 33 6.95 -0.44 7.34
CA GLY A 33 6.34 -1.76 7.48
C GLY A 33 5.16 -1.71 8.44
N LEU A 34 3.99 -2.17 8.03
CA LEU A 34 2.84 -2.34 8.92
C LEU A 34 2.60 -3.84 9.14
N VAL A 35 2.93 -4.29 10.33
CA VAL A 35 2.85 -5.70 10.71
C VAL A 35 1.85 -5.92 11.86
N GLY A 36 1.49 -7.16 12.11
CA GLY A 36 0.54 -7.53 13.18
C GLY A 36 -0.24 -8.78 12.79
N ASP A 37 -0.92 -9.37 13.76
CA ASP A 37 -1.71 -10.59 13.57
C ASP A 37 -2.90 -10.42 12.63
N ASN A 38 -3.49 -11.55 12.22
CA ASN A 38 -4.78 -11.54 11.53
C ASN A 38 -5.84 -10.96 12.45
N GLY A 39 -6.66 -10.03 11.92
CA GLY A 39 -7.65 -9.32 12.72
C GLY A 39 -7.10 -8.12 13.50
N ALA A 40 -5.79 -7.82 13.45
CA ALA A 40 -5.22 -6.65 14.14
C ALA A 40 -5.75 -5.29 13.65
N GLY A 41 -6.45 -5.24 12.49
CA GLY A 41 -7.02 -4.02 11.92
C GLY A 41 -6.25 -3.44 10.73
N LYS A 42 -5.16 -4.09 10.26
CA LYS A 42 -4.30 -3.59 9.16
C LYS A 42 -5.09 -3.21 7.91
N SER A 43 -5.88 -4.13 7.37
CA SER A 43 -6.68 -3.88 6.16
C SER A 43 -7.75 -2.81 6.37
N THR A 44 -8.32 -2.72 7.59
CA THR A 44 -9.27 -1.66 7.93
C THR A 44 -8.59 -0.30 7.96
N LEU A 45 -7.39 -0.20 8.55
CA LEU A 45 -6.60 1.01 8.58
C LEU A 45 -6.25 1.48 7.15
N MET A 46 -5.79 0.55 6.29
CA MET A 46 -5.47 0.88 4.88
C MET A 46 -6.70 1.34 4.10
N LYS A 47 -7.84 0.64 4.26
CA LYS A 47 -9.11 1.06 3.64
C LYS A 47 -9.61 2.40 4.17
N THR A 48 -9.26 2.76 5.41
CA THR A 48 -9.55 4.08 5.98
C THR A 48 -8.64 5.14 5.38
N ILE A 49 -7.34 4.88 5.19
CA ILE A 49 -6.40 5.80 4.54
C ILE A 49 -6.78 6.02 3.07
N THR A 50 -7.22 4.98 2.37
CA THR A 50 -7.62 5.08 0.95
C THR A 50 -9.03 5.63 0.73
N GLY A 51 -9.81 5.86 1.81
CA GLY A 51 -11.16 6.43 1.75
C GLY A 51 -12.27 5.43 1.42
N ILE A 52 -11.96 4.13 1.32
CA ILE A 52 -12.98 3.07 1.16
C ILE A 52 -13.86 2.99 2.41
N TYR A 53 -13.23 3.13 3.60
CA TYR A 53 -13.97 3.27 4.84
C TYR A 53 -13.77 4.69 5.38
N ARG A 54 -14.85 5.30 5.85
CA ARG A 54 -14.78 6.54 6.61
C ARG A 54 -14.45 6.20 8.06
N ALA A 55 -13.48 6.89 8.68
CA ALA A 55 -13.24 6.80 10.11
C ALA A 55 -14.45 7.34 10.88
N ASP A 56 -14.75 6.76 12.01
CA ASP A 56 -15.86 7.22 12.86
C ASP A 56 -15.43 8.44 13.67
N THR A 57 -14.16 8.48 14.10
CA THR A 57 -13.54 9.64 14.76
C THR A 57 -12.06 9.75 14.38
N GLY A 58 -11.45 10.88 14.73
CA GLY A 58 -10.05 11.19 14.45
C GLY A 58 -9.87 12.13 13.28
N SER A 59 -8.64 12.34 12.85
CA SER A 59 -8.29 13.17 11.68
C SER A 59 -7.26 12.48 10.81
N ILE A 60 -7.34 12.73 9.50
CA ILE A 60 -6.38 12.24 8.50
C ILE A 60 -5.93 13.42 7.67
N GLU A 61 -4.65 13.76 7.78
CA GLU A 61 -4.02 14.79 6.97
C GLU A 61 -3.06 14.15 5.95
N PHE A 62 -3.11 14.59 4.71
CA PHE A 62 -2.20 14.18 3.65
C PHE A 62 -1.65 15.40 2.93
N ASP A 63 -0.32 15.53 2.90
CA ASP A 63 0.39 16.67 2.30
C ASP A 63 -0.16 18.03 2.77
N GLY A 64 -0.41 18.13 4.08
CA GLY A 64 -0.93 19.32 4.76
C GLY A 64 -2.43 19.59 4.58
N SER A 65 -3.17 18.69 3.93
CA SER A 65 -4.62 18.85 3.70
C SER A 65 -5.41 17.79 4.46
N ASP A 66 -6.55 18.17 5.06
CA ASP A 66 -7.50 17.21 5.64
C ASP A 66 -8.17 16.42 4.52
N ILE A 67 -8.10 15.09 4.62
CA ILE A 67 -8.67 14.17 3.64
C ILE A 67 -9.77 13.28 4.24
N LEU A 68 -10.19 13.50 5.48
CA LEU A 68 -11.15 12.62 6.18
C LEU A 68 -12.46 12.45 5.42
N GLY A 69 -12.97 13.52 4.81
CA GLY A 69 -14.22 13.54 4.05
C GLY A 69 -14.11 13.13 2.59
N LEU A 70 -12.89 12.92 2.08
CA LEU A 70 -12.67 12.66 0.66
C LEU A 70 -12.95 11.19 0.29
N ASP A 71 -13.57 10.99 -0.88
CA ASP A 71 -13.79 9.68 -1.48
C ASP A 71 -12.49 9.05 -2.03
N PRO A 72 -12.47 7.73 -2.35
CA PRO A 72 -11.27 7.07 -2.85
C PRO A 72 -10.70 7.70 -4.13
N GLY A 73 -11.57 8.16 -5.04
CA GLY A 73 -11.14 8.80 -6.29
C GLY A 73 -10.45 10.14 -6.04
N GLN A 74 -10.94 10.91 -5.06
CA GLN A 74 -10.32 12.17 -4.63
C GLN A 74 -8.95 11.93 -4.01
N ARG A 75 -8.82 10.94 -3.09
CA ARG A 75 -7.54 10.59 -2.47
C ARG A 75 -6.51 10.06 -3.48
N ARG A 76 -6.96 9.30 -4.47
CA ARG A 76 -6.09 8.88 -5.58
C ARG A 76 -5.59 10.07 -6.41
N ARG A 77 -6.42 11.08 -6.64
CA ARG A 77 -5.99 12.32 -7.33
C ARG A 77 -4.95 13.11 -6.54
N LEU A 78 -4.95 13.00 -5.21
CA LEU A 78 -3.91 13.58 -4.34
C LEU A 78 -2.60 12.79 -4.36
N GLY A 79 -2.60 11.56 -4.89
CA GLY A 79 -1.42 10.71 -5.01
C GLY A 79 -1.34 9.58 -3.98
N ILE A 80 -2.47 9.12 -3.41
CA ILE A 80 -2.53 7.91 -2.58
C ILE A 80 -2.97 6.76 -3.46
N GLU A 81 -2.09 5.79 -3.70
CA GLU A 81 -2.40 4.59 -4.47
C GLU A 81 -2.27 3.32 -3.62
N MET A 82 -3.04 2.28 -3.96
CA MET A 82 -2.98 1.01 -3.26
C MET A 82 -2.87 -0.16 -4.24
N ILE A 83 -1.95 -1.06 -3.96
CA ILE A 83 -1.81 -2.36 -4.60
C ILE A 83 -2.39 -3.37 -3.62
N TYR A 84 -3.50 -4.00 -4.01
CA TYR A 84 -4.22 -4.96 -3.20
C TYR A 84 -3.61 -6.34 -3.30
N GLN A 85 -3.80 -7.17 -2.29
CA GLN A 85 -3.42 -8.59 -2.29
C GLN A 85 -4.12 -9.36 -3.44
N ASP A 86 -5.42 -9.14 -3.65
CA ASP A 86 -6.10 -9.48 -4.90
C ASP A 86 -5.89 -8.32 -5.87
N LEU A 87 -5.02 -8.47 -6.84
CA LEU A 87 -4.54 -7.42 -7.74
C LEU A 87 -5.64 -6.58 -8.40
N SER A 88 -6.90 -6.99 -8.25
CA SER A 88 -8.10 -6.31 -8.78
C SER A 88 -7.96 -5.94 -10.26
N LEU A 89 -7.45 -6.87 -11.06
CA LEU A 89 -7.27 -6.70 -12.50
C LEU A 89 -8.48 -7.22 -13.28
N ALA A 90 -8.88 -6.47 -14.31
CA ALA A 90 -9.85 -6.91 -15.30
C ALA A 90 -9.18 -7.94 -16.23
N LYS A 91 -9.26 -9.23 -15.86
CA LYS A 91 -8.49 -10.32 -16.50
C LYS A 91 -8.73 -10.47 -18.01
N GLN A 92 -9.91 -10.08 -18.50
CA GLN A 92 -10.27 -10.11 -19.93
C GLN A 92 -9.71 -8.93 -20.72
N GLN A 93 -9.28 -7.87 -20.04
CA GLN A 93 -8.74 -6.67 -20.66
C GLN A 93 -7.23 -6.74 -20.85
N ASP A 94 -6.72 -5.92 -21.78
CA ASP A 94 -5.29 -5.77 -22.02
C ASP A 94 -4.59 -4.96 -20.92
N VAL A 95 -3.26 -4.81 -21.04
CA VAL A 95 -2.42 -4.12 -20.05
C VAL A 95 -2.80 -2.65 -19.95
N ALA A 96 -2.92 -1.95 -21.08
CA ALA A 96 -3.21 -0.52 -21.08
C ALA A 96 -4.60 -0.23 -20.50
N SER A 97 -5.61 -1.03 -20.83
CA SER A 97 -6.95 -0.92 -20.25
C SER A 97 -6.94 -1.14 -18.73
N ASN A 98 -6.13 -2.06 -18.21
CA ASN A 98 -5.98 -2.26 -16.77
C ASN A 98 -5.28 -1.09 -16.08
N ILE A 99 -4.23 -0.54 -16.68
CA ILE A 99 -3.47 0.59 -16.12
C ILE A 99 -4.35 1.82 -16.02
N PHE A 100 -5.12 2.12 -17.05
CA PHE A 100 -5.91 3.36 -17.15
C PHE A 100 -7.37 3.21 -16.70
N LEU A 101 -7.79 2.06 -16.18
CA LEU A 101 -9.17 1.79 -15.78
C LEU A 101 -9.75 2.91 -14.89
N GLY A 102 -10.79 3.61 -15.40
CA GLY A 102 -11.43 4.75 -14.76
C GLY A 102 -10.61 6.05 -14.78
N ARG A 103 -9.52 6.10 -15.57
CA ARG A 103 -8.68 7.29 -15.79
C ARG A 103 -8.18 7.35 -17.23
N GLU A 104 -8.99 6.87 -18.16
CA GLU A 104 -8.65 6.79 -19.57
C GLU A 104 -8.38 8.19 -20.13
N PRO A 105 -7.23 8.43 -20.78
CA PRO A 105 -7.00 9.66 -21.51
C PRO A 105 -8.01 9.78 -22.64
N THR A 106 -8.59 10.97 -22.79
CA THR A 106 -9.58 11.24 -23.81
C THR A 106 -9.06 12.23 -24.84
N LYS A 107 -9.46 12.05 -26.08
CA LYS A 107 -9.21 13.02 -27.16
C LYS A 107 -10.50 13.62 -27.68
N LYS A 108 -10.39 14.82 -28.24
CA LYS A 108 -11.51 15.50 -28.91
C LYS A 108 -11.62 14.97 -30.33
N LEU A 109 -12.81 14.55 -30.73
CA LEU A 109 -13.11 14.27 -32.13
C LEU A 109 -13.31 15.60 -32.86
N PHE A 110 -12.56 15.82 -33.95
CA PHE A 110 -12.54 17.05 -34.71
C PHE A 110 -12.31 18.33 -33.89
N GLY A 111 -11.61 18.21 -32.72
CA GLY A 111 -11.35 19.35 -31.85
C GLY A 111 -12.56 19.88 -31.05
N LEU A 112 -13.77 19.36 -31.25
CA LEU A 112 -15.02 19.90 -30.71
C LEU A 112 -15.74 18.98 -29.73
N VAL A 113 -15.77 17.66 -29.99
CA VAL A 113 -16.51 16.70 -29.14
C VAL A 113 -15.55 15.99 -28.19
N PRO A 114 -15.64 16.22 -26.86
CA PRO A 114 -14.85 15.51 -25.89
C PRO A 114 -15.40 14.10 -25.65
N GLY A 115 -14.54 13.17 -25.20
CA GLY A 115 -14.99 11.92 -24.61
C GLY A 115 -14.63 10.65 -25.36
N PHE A 116 -13.86 10.71 -26.44
CA PHE A 116 -13.33 9.50 -27.07
C PHE A 116 -12.04 9.05 -26.35
N VAL A 117 -11.97 7.81 -25.93
CA VAL A 117 -10.77 7.22 -25.33
C VAL A 117 -9.61 7.26 -26.32
N ASP A 118 -8.46 7.76 -25.88
CA ASP A 118 -7.23 7.74 -26.68
C ASP A 118 -6.42 6.47 -26.43
N LYS A 119 -6.83 5.37 -27.07
CA LYS A 119 -6.19 4.07 -26.93
C LYS A 119 -4.69 4.11 -27.29
N ALA A 120 -4.33 4.90 -28.32
CA ALA A 120 -2.93 5.01 -28.74
C ALA A 120 -2.05 5.69 -27.67
N GLU A 121 -2.58 6.68 -26.95
CA GLU A 121 -1.89 7.29 -25.82
C GLU A 121 -1.78 6.33 -24.64
N MET A 122 -2.86 5.59 -24.33
CA MET A 122 -2.84 4.55 -23.30
C MET A 122 -1.72 3.52 -23.56
N ASP A 123 -1.65 3.01 -24.79
CA ASP A 123 -0.65 2.01 -25.19
C ASP A 123 0.78 2.56 -25.08
N ARG A 124 1.00 3.82 -25.50
CA ARG A 124 2.30 4.48 -25.38
C ARG A 124 2.74 4.65 -23.94
N GLN A 125 1.84 5.13 -23.08
CA GLN A 125 2.14 5.34 -21.66
C GLN A 125 2.31 4.02 -20.91
N ALA A 126 1.47 3.02 -21.20
CA ALA A 126 1.59 1.68 -20.62
C ALA A 126 2.96 1.06 -20.97
N SER A 127 3.37 1.11 -22.25
CA SER A 127 4.67 0.59 -22.68
C SER A 127 5.83 1.26 -21.95
N ARG A 128 5.82 2.60 -21.86
CA ARG A 128 6.85 3.37 -21.12
C ARG A 128 6.89 3.00 -19.64
N MET A 129 5.74 2.77 -19.01
CA MET A 129 5.69 2.39 -17.60
C MET A 129 6.24 0.98 -17.37
N ILE A 130 5.89 0.01 -18.22
CA ILE A 130 6.43 -1.36 -18.14
C ILE A 130 7.95 -1.35 -18.37
N GLU A 131 8.44 -0.58 -19.33
CA GLU A 131 9.88 -0.39 -19.57
C GLU A 131 10.59 0.26 -18.37
N ARG A 132 10.01 1.32 -17.79
CA ARG A 132 10.52 1.96 -16.57
C ARG A 132 10.62 0.99 -15.39
N LEU A 133 9.69 0.03 -15.28
CA LEU A 133 9.75 -1.03 -14.27
C LEU A 133 10.84 -2.09 -14.57
N GLY A 134 11.46 -2.05 -15.74
CA GLY A 134 12.42 -3.07 -16.18
C GLY A 134 11.78 -4.44 -16.38
N ALA A 135 10.48 -4.48 -16.63
CA ALA A 135 9.71 -5.70 -16.71
C ALA A 135 9.48 -6.13 -18.17
N HIS A 136 9.41 -7.45 -18.38
CA HIS A 136 9.15 -8.02 -19.70
C HIS A 136 7.76 -8.66 -19.71
N LEU A 137 6.85 -8.09 -20.49
CA LEU A 137 5.55 -8.66 -20.77
C LEU A 137 5.51 -9.23 -22.19
N PRO A 138 4.81 -10.34 -22.46
CA PRO A 138 4.73 -10.94 -23.79
C PRO A 138 4.16 -9.99 -24.85
N SER A 139 3.18 -9.16 -24.46
CA SER A 139 2.58 -8.10 -25.27
C SER A 139 1.64 -7.26 -24.42
N ILE A 140 1.63 -5.94 -24.62
CA ILE A 140 0.70 -5.03 -23.94
C ILE A 140 -0.75 -5.19 -24.42
N ASN A 141 -0.98 -5.78 -25.59
CA ASN A 141 -2.29 -5.97 -26.20
C ASN A 141 -2.93 -7.33 -25.83
N ARG A 142 -2.23 -8.17 -25.06
CA ARG A 142 -2.81 -9.44 -24.59
C ARG A 142 -3.63 -9.25 -23.33
N SER A 143 -4.67 -10.09 -23.21
CA SER A 143 -5.46 -10.18 -21.99
C SER A 143 -4.58 -10.52 -20.78
N VAL A 144 -4.68 -9.73 -19.71
CA VAL A 144 -3.89 -9.89 -18.49
C VAL A 144 -4.14 -11.24 -17.80
N GLY A 145 -5.32 -11.83 -18.01
CA GLY A 145 -5.64 -13.16 -17.49
C GLY A 145 -4.76 -14.29 -18.04
N SER A 146 -4.08 -14.07 -19.17
CA SER A 146 -3.12 -15.04 -19.76
C SER A 146 -1.70 -14.93 -19.19
N PHE A 147 -1.46 -13.99 -18.29
CA PHE A 147 -0.14 -13.71 -17.72
C PHE A 147 0.12 -14.54 -16.46
N SER A 148 1.41 -14.78 -16.16
CA SER A 148 1.81 -15.35 -14.88
C SER A 148 1.46 -14.42 -13.71
N GLY A 149 1.43 -14.94 -12.48
CA GLY A 149 1.17 -14.14 -11.28
C GLY A 149 2.11 -12.94 -11.16
N GLY A 150 3.42 -13.12 -11.40
CA GLY A 150 4.39 -12.05 -11.38
C GLY A 150 4.17 -11.00 -12.49
N GLN A 151 3.75 -11.43 -13.69
CA GLN A 151 3.40 -10.50 -14.76
C GLN A 151 2.13 -9.72 -14.43
N GLN A 152 1.12 -10.36 -13.83
CA GLN A 152 -0.08 -9.67 -13.33
C GLN A 152 0.27 -8.66 -12.22
N GLN A 153 1.16 -9.04 -11.31
CA GLN A 153 1.69 -8.14 -10.28
C GLN A 153 2.35 -6.90 -10.91
N THR A 154 3.16 -7.10 -11.94
CA THR A 154 3.77 -6.00 -12.70
C THR A 154 2.72 -5.03 -13.26
N VAL A 155 1.62 -5.53 -13.82
CA VAL A 155 0.54 -4.67 -14.32
C VAL A 155 -0.15 -3.89 -13.20
N ALA A 156 -0.39 -4.52 -12.04
CA ALA A 156 -0.97 -3.85 -10.88
C ALA A 156 -0.04 -2.75 -10.33
N ILE A 157 1.25 -3.00 -10.30
CA ILE A 157 2.28 -2.01 -9.93
C ILE A 157 2.31 -0.86 -10.95
N ALA A 158 2.34 -1.17 -12.26
CA ALA A 158 2.31 -0.17 -13.31
C ALA A 158 1.09 0.74 -13.20
N ARG A 159 -0.10 0.17 -12.92
CA ARG A 159 -1.33 0.93 -12.67
C ARG A 159 -1.18 1.92 -11.52
N ALA A 160 -0.60 1.48 -10.40
CA ALA A 160 -0.41 2.35 -9.23
C ALA A 160 0.59 3.48 -9.50
N LEU A 161 1.66 3.21 -10.26
CA LEU A 161 2.75 4.18 -10.47
C LEU A 161 2.53 5.13 -11.66
N THR A 162 1.62 4.82 -12.59
CA THR A 162 1.40 5.62 -13.80
C THR A 162 0.99 7.06 -13.51
N PHE A 163 0.34 7.31 -12.37
CA PHE A 163 -0.18 8.63 -12.02
C PHE A 163 0.67 9.38 -10.98
N ASN A 164 1.97 9.08 -10.90
CA ASN A 164 2.96 9.73 -10.04
C ASN A 164 2.48 9.85 -8.57
N PRO A 165 2.26 8.72 -7.88
CA PRO A 165 1.81 8.74 -6.51
C PRO A 165 2.85 9.37 -5.58
N LYS A 166 2.38 9.96 -4.47
CA LYS A 166 3.22 10.40 -3.34
C LYS A 166 3.32 9.32 -2.27
N LEU A 167 2.28 8.47 -2.16
CA LEU A 167 2.19 7.34 -1.24
C LEU A 167 1.66 6.12 -1.98
N VAL A 168 2.36 5.00 -1.85
CA VAL A 168 1.94 3.68 -2.34
C VAL A 168 1.75 2.75 -1.15
N ILE A 169 0.55 2.19 -1.02
CA ILE A 169 0.25 1.14 -0.04
C ILE A 169 0.31 -0.20 -0.75
N MET A 170 1.12 -1.12 -0.24
CA MET A 170 1.29 -2.47 -0.79
C MET A 170 0.80 -3.51 0.22
N ASP A 171 -0.31 -4.17 -0.10
CA ASP A 171 -0.90 -5.20 0.75
C ASP A 171 -0.48 -6.59 0.26
N GLU A 172 0.41 -7.24 1.03
CA GLU A 172 0.99 -8.56 0.75
C GLU A 172 1.57 -8.71 -0.67
N PRO A 173 2.41 -7.78 -1.16
CA PRO A 173 2.81 -7.75 -2.56
C PRO A 173 3.71 -8.92 -2.98
N THR A 174 4.20 -9.73 -2.03
CA THR A 174 5.11 -10.84 -2.29
C THR A 174 4.51 -12.21 -1.95
N ALA A 175 3.26 -12.29 -1.49
CA ALA A 175 2.67 -13.51 -0.92
C ALA A 175 2.62 -14.71 -1.89
N ALA A 176 2.36 -14.47 -3.18
CA ALA A 176 2.18 -15.52 -4.19
C ALA A 176 3.29 -15.55 -5.25
N LEU A 177 4.44 -14.92 -4.98
CA LEU A 177 5.52 -14.75 -5.94
C LEU A 177 6.66 -15.76 -5.74
N ALA A 178 7.33 -16.14 -6.83
CA ALA A 178 8.57 -16.88 -6.78
C ALA A 178 9.72 -16.00 -6.26
N VAL A 179 10.80 -16.61 -5.75
CA VAL A 179 11.90 -15.91 -5.07
C VAL A 179 12.49 -14.76 -5.90
N ARG A 180 12.65 -14.95 -7.23
CA ARG A 180 13.16 -13.89 -8.12
C ARG A 180 12.20 -12.72 -8.25
N GLU A 181 10.90 -13.00 -8.31
CA GLU A 181 9.86 -11.98 -8.41
C GLU A 181 9.75 -11.18 -7.10
N VAL A 182 9.90 -11.84 -5.95
CA VAL A 182 10.00 -11.18 -4.63
C VAL A 182 11.11 -10.14 -4.64
N GLN A 183 12.32 -10.53 -5.07
CA GLN A 183 13.46 -9.61 -5.11
C GLN A 183 13.16 -8.39 -5.99
N SER A 184 12.52 -8.60 -7.13
CA SER A 184 12.12 -7.49 -8.04
C SER A 184 11.17 -6.50 -7.36
N VAL A 185 10.24 -6.98 -6.52
CA VAL A 185 9.33 -6.11 -5.74
C VAL A 185 10.10 -5.35 -4.65
N LEU A 186 11.01 -6.01 -3.94
CA LEU A 186 11.84 -5.35 -2.92
C LEU A 186 12.76 -4.27 -3.53
N ASP A 187 13.35 -4.54 -4.69
CA ASP A 187 14.16 -3.56 -5.42
C ASP A 187 13.33 -2.38 -5.92
N LEU A 188 12.08 -2.64 -6.32
CA LEU A 188 11.13 -1.58 -6.66
C LEU A 188 10.84 -0.69 -5.44
N ILE A 189 10.57 -1.26 -4.26
CA ILE A 189 10.34 -0.49 -3.03
C ILE A 189 11.52 0.43 -2.72
N ARG A 190 12.76 -0.09 -2.83
CA ARG A 190 13.98 0.71 -2.64
C ARG A 190 14.08 1.85 -3.66
N ARG A 191 13.70 1.61 -4.92
CA ARG A 191 13.67 2.63 -5.96
C ARG A 191 12.62 3.70 -5.67
N LEU A 192 11.38 3.33 -5.30
CA LEU A 192 10.34 4.29 -4.93
C LEU A 192 10.80 5.21 -3.80
N ARG A 193 11.43 4.63 -2.78
CA ARG A 193 12.07 5.39 -1.70
C ARG A 193 13.09 6.40 -2.24
N SER A 194 13.97 5.99 -3.13
CA SER A 194 15.00 6.88 -3.72
C SER A 194 14.41 7.98 -4.60
N GLU A 195 13.23 7.75 -5.16
CA GLU A 195 12.44 8.74 -5.92
C GLU A 195 11.59 9.66 -5.01
N GLY A 196 11.66 9.50 -3.68
CA GLY A 196 10.92 10.31 -2.72
C GLY A 196 9.45 9.89 -2.53
N ILE A 197 9.05 8.73 -3.06
CA ILE A 197 7.71 8.18 -2.90
C ILE A 197 7.65 7.38 -1.60
N ALA A 198 6.70 7.73 -0.73
CA ALA A 198 6.48 6.99 0.51
C ALA A 198 5.81 5.64 0.23
N VAL A 199 6.15 4.62 1.03
CA VAL A 199 5.56 3.29 0.91
C VAL A 199 5.09 2.78 2.26
N ILE A 200 3.85 2.26 2.33
CA ILE A 200 3.40 1.41 3.44
C ILE A 200 3.41 -0.02 2.93
N LEU A 201 4.27 -0.85 3.50
CA LEU A 201 4.39 -2.27 3.17
C LEU A 201 3.70 -3.11 4.24
N ILE A 202 2.61 -3.79 3.86
CA ILE A 202 1.98 -4.81 4.70
C ILE A 202 2.49 -6.15 4.23
N SER A 203 3.11 -6.91 5.13
CA SER A 203 3.52 -8.28 4.85
C SER A 203 3.66 -9.09 6.14
N HIS A 204 3.34 -10.39 6.05
CA HIS A 204 3.64 -11.36 7.09
C HIS A 204 5.07 -11.95 6.95
N ARG A 205 5.76 -11.65 5.84
CA ARG A 205 7.14 -12.05 5.58
C ARG A 205 8.09 -11.04 6.21
N LEU A 206 8.34 -11.17 7.51
CA LEU A 206 9.12 -10.19 8.27
C LEU A 206 10.55 -9.98 7.73
N ASN A 207 11.16 -11.00 7.10
CA ASN A 207 12.46 -10.84 6.43
C ASN A 207 12.39 -9.81 5.29
N ASP A 208 11.31 -9.83 4.49
CA ASP A 208 11.10 -8.86 3.42
C ASP A 208 10.94 -7.46 4.02
N VAL A 209 10.11 -7.33 5.07
CA VAL A 209 9.87 -6.06 5.79
C VAL A 209 11.18 -5.49 6.32
N LEU A 210 11.94 -6.27 7.12
CA LEU A 210 13.22 -5.85 7.70
C LEU A 210 14.26 -5.43 6.64
N SER A 211 14.17 -5.97 5.42
CA SER A 211 15.14 -5.70 4.35
C SER A 211 14.94 -4.38 3.61
N VAL A 212 13.74 -3.76 3.68
CA VAL A 212 13.41 -2.59 2.86
C VAL A 212 12.80 -1.42 3.61
N THR A 213 12.37 -1.60 4.86
CA THR A 213 11.69 -0.55 5.63
C THR A 213 12.67 0.31 6.43
N ASP A 214 12.29 1.55 6.66
CA ASP A 214 12.97 2.47 7.58
C ASP A 214 12.50 2.25 9.02
N ARG A 215 11.20 1.92 9.15
CA ARG A 215 10.49 1.79 10.41
C ARG A 215 9.42 0.71 10.31
N ILE A 216 9.12 0.04 11.41
CA ILE A 216 8.09 -1.00 11.51
C ILE A 216 7.08 -0.60 12.57
N VAL A 217 5.83 -0.44 12.17
CA VAL A 217 4.70 -0.22 13.07
C VAL A 217 3.98 -1.55 13.29
N VAL A 218 3.88 -1.95 14.55
CA VAL A 218 3.14 -3.15 14.95
C VAL A 218 1.73 -2.75 15.32
N LEU A 219 0.76 -3.23 14.55
CA LEU A 219 -0.65 -3.07 14.86
C LEU A 219 -1.14 -4.30 15.64
N ARG A 220 -1.73 -4.08 16.81
CA ARG A 220 -2.29 -5.12 17.67
C ARG A 220 -3.62 -4.66 18.28
N HIS A 221 -4.64 -5.50 18.19
CA HIS A 221 -5.99 -5.17 18.73
C HIS A 221 -6.47 -3.76 18.35
N GLY A 222 -6.30 -3.36 17.09
CA GLY A 222 -6.73 -2.06 16.59
C GLY A 222 -5.95 -0.85 17.11
N ARG A 223 -4.77 -1.03 17.69
CA ARG A 223 -3.87 0.03 18.18
C ARG A 223 -2.49 -0.11 17.57
N ALA A 224 -1.78 1.00 17.38
CA ALA A 224 -0.35 0.99 17.12
C ALA A 224 0.37 0.69 18.45
N ASP A 225 0.78 -0.57 18.62
CA ASP A 225 1.37 -1.07 19.89
C ASP A 225 2.86 -0.76 19.97
N ALA A 226 3.56 -0.79 18.85
CA ALA A 226 4.98 -0.44 18.78
C ALA A 226 5.30 0.27 17.48
N ASP A 227 6.33 1.10 17.53
CA ASP A 227 6.90 1.85 16.44
C ASP A 227 8.44 1.73 16.52
N LEU A 228 9.01 0.89 15.66
CA LEU A 228 10.39 0.41 15.77
C LEU A 228 11.21 0.93 14.59
N VAL A 229 12.33 1.57 14.84
CA VAL A 229 13.31 1.90 13.80
C VAL A 229 13.97 0.61 13.32
N THR A 230 13.84 0.30 12.03
CA THR A 230 14.28 -1.00 11.46
C THR A 230 15.76 -1.28 11.70
N ALA A 231 16.62 -0.26 11.62
CA ALA A 231 18.05 -0.40 11.88
C ALA A 231 18.39 -0.78 13.33
N ASN A 232 17.48 -0.55 14.29
CA ASN A 232 17.69 -0.75 15.72
C ASN A 232 16.91 -1.96 16.27
N THR A 233 16.21 -2.71 15.42
CA THR A 233 15.38 -3.85 15.82
C THR A 233 15.79 -5.13 15.09
N ASN A 234 15.20 -6.23 15.49
CA ASN A 234 15.42 -7.53 14.88
C ASN A 234 14.13 -8.36 14.83
N MET A 235 14.19 -9.49 14.12
CA MET A 235 13.06 -10.39 13.94
C MET A 235 12.40 -10.80 15.26
N ASN A 236 13.18 -11.15 16.28
CA ASN A 236 12.65 -11.65 17.55
C ASN A 236 11.88 -10.56 18.30
N GLU A 237 12.37 -9.32 18.27
CA GLU A 237 11.69 -8.18 18.87
C GLU A 237 10.36 -7.90 18.15
N VAL A 238 10.36 -7.85 16.81
CA VAL A 238 9.14 -7.64 16.04
C VAL A 238 8.11 -8.74 16.32
N VAL A 239 8.51 -10.01 16.32
CA VAL A 239 7.63 -11.14 16.65
C VAL A 239 7.09 -11.02 18.08
N SER A 240 7.96 -10.70 19.07
CA SER A 240 7.54 -10.50 20.45
C SER A 240 6.46 -9.43 20.59
N ARG A 241 6.59 -8.29 19.85
CA ARG A 241 5.56 -7.23 19.85
C ARG A 241 4.25 -7.68 19.19
N ILE A 242 4.32 -8.44 18.11
CA ILE A 242 3.12 -8.98 17.45
C ILE A 242 2.35 -9.91 18.40
N VAL A 243 3.05 -10.83 19.08
CA VAL A 243 2.43 -11.83 19.97
C VAL A 243 2.08 -11.24 21.34
N GLY A 244 2.61 -10.07 21.71
CA GLY A 244 2.37 -9.46 23.03
C GLY A 244 3.32 -9.92 24.12
N GLY A 245 4.50 -10.45 23.75
CA GLY A 245 5.51 -10.95 24.68
C GLY A 245 6.08 -9.91 25.67
N GLY A 246 5.88 -8.61 25.40
CA GLY A 246 6.21 -7.56 26.36
C GLY A 246 5.37 -7.60 27.64
N ASP A 247 4.11 -8.01 27.51
CA ASP A 247 3.18 -8.12 28.63
C ASP A 247 3.47 -9.38 29.46
N ILE A 248 3.96 -10.45 28.82
CA ILE A 248 4.31 -11.72 29.49
C ILE A 248 5.57 -11.55 30.35
N ALA A 249 6.57 -10.82 29.89
CA ALA A 249 7.77 -10.52 30.66
C ALA A 249 7.49 -9.60 31.88
N ALA A 250 6.59 -8.63 31.71
CA ALA A 250 6.15 -7.76 32.81
C ALA A 250 5.30 -8.52 33.84
N ALA A 251 4.42 -9.44 33.42
CA ALA A 251 3.63 -10.28 34.30
C ALA A 251 4.49 -11.27 35.08
N ALA A 252 5.45 -11.93 34.43
CA ALA A 252 6.41 -12.84 35.08
C ALA A 252 7.33 -12.16 36.09
N ALA A 253 7.69 -10.89 35.83
CA ALA A 253 8.48 -10.09 36.79
C ALA A 253 7.68 -9.63 38.01
N HIS A 254 6.34 -9.50 37.89
CA HIS A 254 5.46 -9.23 39.02
C HIS A 254 5.19 -10.46 39.90
N GLU A 255 5.07 -11.66 39.32
CA GLU A 255 4.89 -12.92 40.08
C GLU A 255 6.15 -13.33 40.86
N GLN A 256 7.34 -12.91 40.44
CA GLN A 256 8.60 -13.21 41.18
C GLN A 256 8.88 -12.21 42.32
N ARG A 257 8.07 -11.20 42.53
CA ARG A 257 8.22 -10.20 43.62
C ARG A 257 7.10 -10.26 44.67
N GLY A 258 6.18 -11.19 44.58
CA GLY A 258 5.16 -11.50 45.59
C GLY A 258 5.52 -12.82 46.29
#